data_668235efe5c42b0f483a1b1b272513d3
#
_entry.id   668235efe5c42b0f483a1b1b272513d3
#
_cell.length_a   1.000
_cell.length_b   1.000
_cell.length_c   1.000
_cell.angle_alpha   90.00
_cell.angle_beta   90.00
_cell.angle_gamma   90.00
#
_symmetry.space_group_name_H-M   'P 1'
#
loop_
_entity.id
_entity.type
_entity.pdbx_description
1 polymer ?
#
loop_
_entity_poly.entity_id
_entity_poly.type
_entity_poly.pdbx_seq_one_letter_code
_entity_poly.pdbx_strand_id
1 'polypeptide(L)'
;VTNSSANANIANVLSNTKGLNVISPTWFYLKDTNGGIGSLASSDYVNYCHQNNIEVWALVSNFGAKDQGLESPDTTQVLTYSSRRESLINNLISAAIQYKLDGINVDFESLDPSIGDSYIQFIRELSLKCANNGIVLSVDNYPPTAYTAFYNRSEQAVFADYVILMGYDEHYAGSEEAGSVSSIGFVNQGVADTLQSVPADQLILGMPFYTRVWSETPVSDDGAAVSTTEDTSDSDTLYELDCYSAGMKEVQNLISTNGAVPVWSDTDGQYYVEYINGGVTYKIWVEDATSLEEKLKVMQSNQ
;
A
#
# COMPACT_ATOMS: atom_id res chain seq x y z
N VAL A 1 7.73 -3.88 -4.79
CA VAL A 1 8.70 -4.96 -5.00
C VAL A 1 10.07 -4.38 -5.27
N THR A 2 10.99 -4.64 -4.42
CA THR A 2 12.17 -3.86 -4.12
C THR A 2 13.47 -4.63 -4.22
N ASN A 3 13.67 -5.31 -5.34
CA ASN A 3 14.95 -5.97 -5.58
C ASN A 3 15.53 -5.58 -6.94
N SER A 4 16.79 -5.87 -7.15
CA SER A 4 17.49 -5.57 -8.40
C SER A 4 16.82 -6.20 -9.65
N SER A 5 16.12 -7.32 -9.49
CA SER A 5 15.38 -7.97 -10.56
C SER A 5 14.10 -7.19 -10.94
N ALA A 6 13.44 -6.53 -9.97
CA ALA A 6 12.31 -5.65 -10.26
C ALA A 6 12.75 -4.42 -11.06
N ASN A 7 13.90 -3.82 -10.71
CA ASN A 7 14.46 -2.71 -11.49
C ASN A 7 14.76 -3.11 -12.94
N ALA A 8 15.25 -4.31 -13.18
CA ALA A 8 15.54 -4.81 -14.53
C ALA A 8 14.28 -5.02 -15.40
N ASN A 9 13.09 -5.08 -14.79
CA ASN A 9 11.83 -5.37 -15.50
C ASN A 9 11.07 -4.12 -15.97
N ILE A 10 11.62 -2.91 -15.80
CA ILE A 10 10.91 -1.65 -16.12
C ILE A 10 10.44 -1.58 -17.58
N ALA A 11 11.23 -2.04 -18.53
CA ALA A 11 10.85 -2.03 -19.93
C ALA A 11 9.60 -2.87 -20.22
N ASN A 12 9.49 -4.04 -19.56
CA ASN A 12 8.30 -4.88 -19.66
C ASN A 12 7.08 -4.26 -18.97
N VAL A 13 7.26 -3.60 -17.84
CA VAL A 13 6.19 -2.87 -17.16
C VAL A 13 5.64 -1.79 -18.07
N LEU A 14 6.47 -0.92 -18.62
CA LEU A 14 6.04 0.20 -19.47
C LEU A 14 5.43 -0.28 -20.80
N SER A 15 5.92 -1.36 -21.38
CA SER A 15 5.34 -1.91 -22.63
C SER A 15 3.92 -2.44 -22.44
N ASN A 16 3.55 -2.81 -21.21
CA ASN A 16 2.23 -3.37 -20.89
C ASN A 16 1.31 -2.37 -20.16
N THR A 17 1.78 -1.13 -19.94
CA THR A 17 1.00 -0.11 -19.22
C THR A 17 0.73 1.07 -20.14
N LYS A 18 -0.51 1.59 -20.11
CA LYS A 18 -0.91 2.79 -20.87
C LYS A 18 -1.37 3.87 -19.91
N GLY A 19 -1.05 5.13 -20.23
CA GLY A 19 -1.50 6.28 -19.45
C GLY A 19 -0.73 6.50 -18.14
N LEU A 20 0.38 5.77 -17.94
CA LEU A 20 1.25 5.96 -16.79
C LEU A 20 2.05 7.25 -16.97
N ASN A 21 2.05 8.14 -15.98
CA ASN A 21 2.81 9.39 -15.95
C ASN A 21 3.76 9.49 -14.77
N VAL A 22 3.50 8.76 -13.69
CA VAL A 22 4.38 8.68 -12.51
C VAL A 22 4.57 7.24 -12.11
N ILE A 23 5.77 6.88 -11.68
CA ILE A 23 6.07 5.60 -11.06
C ILE A 23 6.79 5.81 -9.73
N SER A 24 6.35 5.09 -8.68
CA SER A 24 6.89 5.23 -7.33
C SER A 24 7.48 3.89 -6.85
N PRO A 25 8.75 3.61 -7.17
CA PRO A 25 9.41 2.39 -6.72
C PRO A 25 9.82 2.50 -5.25
N THR A 26 9.62 1.44 -4.46
CA THR A 26 10.06 1.36 -3.07
C THR A 26 11.59 1.16 -3.04
N TRP A 27 12.33 2.25 -3.06
CA TRP A 27 13.79 2.24 -3.21
C TRP A 27 14.55 2.61 -1.97
N PHE A 28 13.97 3.47 -1.14
CA PHE A 28 14.65 3.94 0.07
C PHE A 28 14.02 3.32 1.30
N TYR A 29 14.85 3.04 2.29
CA TYR A 29 14.44 2.54 3.59
C TYR A 29 15.34 3.10 4.68
N LEU A 30 14.81 3.20 5.91
CA LEU A 30 15.64 3.56 7.05
C LEU A 30 16.66 2.45 7.31
N LYS A 31 17.94 2.85 7.46
CA LYS A 31 19.04 1.93 7.68
C LYS A 31 19.48 1.88 9.14
N ASP A 32 19.39 3.02 9.82
CA ASP A 32 19.83 3.17 11.20
C ASP A 32 19.08 4.31 11.91
N THR A 33 19.27 4.42 13.21
CA THR A 33 18.63 5.45 14.05
C THR A 33 19.27 6.84 13.94
N ASN A 34 20.32 7.03 13.14
CA ASN A 34 20.96 8.33 12.91
C ASN A 34 20.50 9.02 11.62
N GLY A 35 19.45 8.49 10.98
CA GLY A 35 18.91 9.03 9.73
C GLY A 35 19.62 8.54 8.47
N GLY A 36 20.40 7.48 8.57
CA GLY A 36 20.98 6.80 7.41
C GLY A 36 19.89 6.10 6.59
N ILE A 37 20.03 6.11 5.25
CA ILE A 37 19.13 5.40 4.33
C ILE A 37 19.86 4.29 3.61
N GLY A 38 19.14 3.19 3.34
CA GLY A 38 19.52 2.22 2.33
C GLY A 38 18.85 2.56 1.00
N SER A 39 19.43 2.12 -0.11
CA SER A 39 18.95 2.49 -1.45
C SER A 39 19.05 1.31 -2.41
N LEU A 40 17.97 1.13 -3.18
CA LEU A 40 17.89 0.24 -4.34
C LEU A 40 17.73 1.04 -5.64
N ALA A 41 17.92 2.36 -5.61
CA ALA A 41 17.73 3.25 -6.73
C ALA A 41 18.67 2.90 -7.92
N SER A 42 18.15 3.07 -9.13
CA SER A 42 18.84 2.76 -10.37
C SER A 42 18.75 3.94 -11.33
N SER A 43 19.90 4.49 -11.69
CA SER A 43 19.98 5.55 -12.71
C SER A 43 19.49 5.09 -14.09
N ASP A 44 19.72 3.84 -14.45
CA ASP A 44 19.25 3.30 -15.73
C ASP A 44 17.72 3.22 -15.77
N TYR A 45 17.11 2.84 -14.64
CA TYR A 45 15.66 2.84 -14.50
C TYR A 45 15.08 4.25 -14.67
N VAL A 46 15.63 5.24 -13.95
CA VAL A 46 15.18 6.64 -14.04
C VAL A 46 15.35 7.16 -15.47
N ASN A 47 16.50 6.96 -16.08
CA ASN A 47 16.75 7.37 -17.46
C ASN A 47 15.75 6.74 -18.44
N TYR A 48 15.41 5.47 -18.26
CA TYR A 48 14.42 4.78 -19.09
C TYR A 48 13.02 5.37 -18.91
N CYS A 49 12.60 5.68 -17.67
CA CYS A 49 11.34 6.35 -17.38
C CYS A 49 11.28 7.73 -18.04
N HIS A 50 12.31 8.55 -17.87
CA HIS A 50 12.38 9.90 -18.47
C HIS A 50 12.33 9.86 -19.99
N GLN A 51 12.98 8.89 -20.66
CA GLN A 51 12.88 8.69 -22.10
C GLN A 51 11.46 8.37 -22.57
N ASN A 52 10.60 7.89 -21.68
CA ASN A 52 9.20 7.59 -21.92
C ASN A 52 8.23 8.64 -21.33
N ASN A 53 8.73 9.80 -20.92
CA ASN A 53 7.98 10.89 -20.28
C ASN A 53 7.25 10.46 -18.99
N ILE A 54 7.89 9.64 -18.18
CA ILE A 54 7.38 9.16 -16.90
C ILE A 54 8.26 9.70 -15.80
N GLU A 55 7.65 10.34 -14.82
CA GLU A 55 8.32 10.82 -13.61
C GLU A 55 8.59 9.66 -12.65
N VAL A 56 9.64 9.79 -11.85
CA VAL A 56 10.02 8.81 -10.83
C VAL A 56 10.01 9.46 -9.45
N TRP A 57 9.02 9.09 -8.63
CA TRP A 57 8.90 9.50 -7.25
C TRP A 57 9.32 8.35 -6.34
N ALA A 58 10.58 8.32 -5.92
CA ALA A 58 11.07 7.19 -5.14
C ALA A 58 10.43 7.15 -3.76
N LEU A 59 9.84 6.00 -3.42
CA LEU A 59 9.24 5.76 -2.13
C LEU A 59 10.31 5.47 -1.08
N VAL A 60 10.18 6.09 0.09
CA VAL A 60 10.94 5.82 1.30
C VAL A 60 10.04 5.21 2.37
N SER A 61 10.39 4.02 2.83
CA SER A 61 9.73 3.35 3.95
C SER A 61 10.54 3.49 5.24
N ASN A 62 9.85 3.57 6.38
CA ASN A 62 10.50 3.50 7.69
C ASN A 62 10.87 2.06 8.09
N PHE A 63 10.42 1.06 7.37
CA PHE A 63 10.81 -0.33 7.59
C PHE A 63 12.21 -0.60 7.02
N GLY A 64 12.97 -1.47 7.70
CA GLY A 64 14.20 -2.01 7.15
C GLY A 64 13.94 -2.98 5.99
N ALA A 65 14.97 -3.29 5.22
CA ALA A 65 14.87 -4.27 4.14
C ALA A 65 14.86 -5.70 4.70
N LYS A 66 13.70 -6.18 5.12
CA LYS A 66 13.51 -7.52 5.71
C LYS A 66 13.95 -8.65 4.77
N ASP A 67 13.76 -8.48 3.48
CA ASP A 67 14.23 -9.39 2.42
C ASP A 67 15.75 -9.50 2.36
N GLN A 68 16.48 -8.53 2.92
CA GLN A 68 17.93 -8.52 3.09
C GLN A 68 18.37 -8.85 4.50
N GLY A 69 17.45 -9.26 5.38
CA GLY A 69 17.73 -9.57 6.78
C GLY A 69 18.03 -8.35 7.65
N LEU A 70 17.60 -7.15 7.23
CA LEU A 70 17.78 -5.91 7.96
C LEU A 70 16.55 -5.61 8.82
N GLU A 71 16.77 -5.48 10.13
CA GLU A 71 15.74 -5.04 11.08
C GLU A 71 15.33 -3.59 10.81
N SER A 72 14.07 -3.27 11.13
CA SER A 72 13.57 -1.89 11.04
C SER A 72 14.15 -1.06 12.18
N PRO A 73 14.81 0.08 11.89
CA PRO A 73 15.29 0.97 12.93
C PRO A 73 14.13 1.58 13.72
N ASP A 74 14.41 2.03 14.93
CA ASP A 74 13.46 2.77 15.75
C ASP A 74 13.20 4.16 15.12
N THR A 75 12.08 4.27 14.41
CA THR A 75 11.64 5.51 13.73
C THR A 75 11.41 6.64 14.72
N THR A 76 10.98 6.35 15.95
CA THR A 76 10.79 7.33 17.01
C THR A 76 12.10 8.09 17.28
N GLN A 77 13.20 7.37 17.37
CA GLN A 77 14.51 8.00 17.58
C GLN A 77 14.96 8.86 16.40
N VAL A 78 14.64 8.44 15.16
CA VAL A 78 15.02 9.21 13.97
C VAL A 78 14.23 10.52 13.91
N LEU A 79 12.94 10.49 14.15
CA LEU A 79 12.06 11.65 13.95
C LEU A 79 12.07 12.62 15.13
N THR A 80 12.27 12.15 16.36
CA THR A 80 12.24 13.01 17.56
C THR A 80 13.46 13.90 17.65
N TYR A 81 14.66 13.40 17.31
CA TYR A 81 15.89 14.17 17.42
C TYR A 81 16.16 15.00 16.14
N SER A 82 16.21 16.33 16.27
CA SER A 82 16.37 17.25 15.12
C SER A 82 17.58 16.93 14.26
N SER A 83 18.73 16.59 14.88
CA SER A 83 19.95 16.25 14.13
C SER A 83 19.83 14.97 13.31
N ARG A 84 19.08 13.97 13.82
CA ARG A 84 18.83 12.71 13.10
C ARG A 84 17.83 12.91 11.97
N ARG A 85 16.77 13.67 12.23
CA ARG A 85 15.77 14.08 11.24
C ARG A 85 16.41 14.88 10.11
N GLU A 86 17.28 15.84 10.44
CA GLU A 86 18.05 16.59 9.45
C GLU A 86 18.98 15.70 8.63
N SER A 87 19.63 14.71 9.25
CA SER A 87 20.46 13.73 8.56
C SER A 87 19.64 12.91 7.56
N LEU A 88 18.46 12.41 7.97
CA LEU A 88 17.55 11.67 7.09
C LEU A 88 17.14 12.52 5.88
N ILE A 89 16.70 13.75 6.12
CA ILE A 89 16.27 14.69 5.06
C ILE A 89 17.42 14.96 4.09
N ASN A 90 18.61 15.26 4.59
CA ASN A 90 19.77 15.54 3.73
C ASN A 90 20.18 14.31 2.90
N ASN A 91 20.08 13.11 3.46
CA ASN A 91 20.35 11.85 2.73
C ASN A 91 19.32 11.62 1.62
N LEU A 92 18.02 11.85 1.88
CA LEU A 92 16.95 11.71 0.88
C LEU A 92 17.13 12.72 -0.26
N ILE A 93 17.36 13.98 0.04
CA ILE A 93 17.56 15.02 -0.98
C ILE A 93 18.85 14.76 -1.79
N SER A 94 19.93 14.36 -1.14
CA SER A 94 21.18 14.00 -1.83
C SER A 94 20.98 12.83 -2.79
N ALA A 95 20.22 11.82 -2.38
CA ALA A 95 19.89 10.69 -3.23
C ALA A 95 18.96 11.11 -4.40
N ALA A 96 17.95 11.93 -4.13
CA ALA A 96 17.05 12.43 -5.18
C ALA A 96 17.83 13.21 -6.26
N ILE A 97 18.74 14.08 -5.86
CA ILE A 97 19.62 14.82 -6.79
C ILE A 97 20.54 13.86 -7.55
N GLN A 98 21.19 12.94 -6.85
CA GLN A 98 22.13 11.96 -7.44
C GLN A 98 21.47 11.13 -8.53
N TYR A 99 20.26 10.62 -8.27
CA TYR A 99 19.53 9.78 -9.21
C TYR A 99 18.62 10.54 -10.17
N LYS A 100 18.54 11.88 -10.04
CA LYS A 100 17.66 12.76 -10.84
C LYS A 100 16.19 12.37 -10.70
N LEU A 101 15.75 12.14 -9.47
CA LEU A 101 14.36 11.82 -9.16
C LEU A 101 13.49 13.07 -9.30
N ASP A 102 12.25 12.90 -9.74
CA ASP A 102 11.26 13.96 -9.87
C ASP A 102 10.51 14.18 -8.55
N GLY A 103 10.42 13.13 -7.71
CA GLY A 103 9.73 13.21 -6.43
C GLY A 103 10.27 12.24 -5.37
N ILE A 104 9.84 12.48 -4.14
CA ILE A 104 9.99 11.59 -2.99
C ILE A 104 8.58 11.28 -2.48
N ASN A 105 8.27 9.99 -2.33
CA ASN A 105 7.05 9.52 -1.70
C ASN A 105 7.38 8.97 -0.30
N VAL A 106 6.78 9.55 0.75
CA VAL A 106 7.00 9.13 2.13
C VAL A 106 5.93 8.14 2.55
N ASP A 107 6.35 6.90 2.80
CA ASP A 107 5.51 5.80 3.26
C ASP A 107 5.98 5.36 4.66
N PHE A 108 5.62 6.17 5.66
CA PHE A 108 5.97 5.90 7.06
C PHE A 108 4.75 5.36 7.80
N GLU A 109 4.81 4.06 8.09
CA GLU A 109 3.73 3.31 8.68
C GLU A 109 3.99 2.88 10.12
N SER A 110 2.92 2.51 10.84
CA SER A 110 2.99 1.96 12.20
C SER A 110 3.79 2.84 13.17
N LEU A 111 3.67 4.16 13.01
CA LEU A 111 4.32 5.12 13.89
C LEU A 111 3.68 5.11 15.28
N ASP A 112 4.49 5.36 16.32
CA ASP A 112 3.98 5.60 17.66
C ASP A 112 3.18 6.92 17.68
N PRO A 113 1.92 6.93 18.16
CA PRO A 113 1.10 8.15 18.21
C PRO A 113 1.76 9.33 18.95
N SER A 114 2.66 9.05 19.89
CA SER A 114 3.37 10.10 20.66
C SER A 114 4.34 10.93 19.84
N ILE A 115 4.71 10.48 18.63
CA ILE A 115 5.62 11.22 17.74
C ILE A 115 4.91 11.94 16.61
N GLY A 116 3.59 12.06 16.62
CA GLY A 116 2.82 12.72 15.57
C GLY A 116 3.35 14.11 15.22
N ASP A 117 3.63 14.95 16.22
CA ASP A 117 4.20 16.29 16.00
C ASP A 117 5.61 16.23 15.37
N SER A 118 6.43 15.25 15.76
CA SER A 118 7.76 15.05 15.19
C SER A 118 7.68 14.57 13.74
N TYR A 119 6.69 13.76 13.41
CA TYR A 119 6.42 13.33 12.04
C TYR A 119 5.99 14.50 11.16
N ILE A 120 5.06 15.33 11.62
CA ILE A 120 4.67 16.54 10.87
C ILE A 120 5.86 17.51 10.71
N GLN A 121 6.69 17.64 11.74
CA GLN A 121 7.90 18.46 11.64
C GLN A 121 8.88 17.90 10.58
N PHE A 122 8.99 16.56 10.47
CA PHE A 122 9.78 15.93 9.41
C PHE A 122 9.22 16.27 8.02
N ILE A 123 7.91 16.14 7.80
CA ILE A 123 7.27 16.48 6.52
C ILE A 123 7.49 17.97 6.18
N ARG A 124 7.32 18.88 7.15
CA ARG A 124 7.57 20.31 6.98
C ARG A 124 9.01 20.61 6.57
N GLU A 125 9.99 20.04 7.26
CA GLU A 125 11.41 20.27 6.97
C GLU A 125 11.80 19.66 5.61
N LEU A 126 11.28 18.49 5.27
CA LEU A 126 11.52 17.83 3.99
C LEU A 126 10.91 18.63 2.84
N SER A 127 9.67 19.14 3.00
CA SER A 127 8.98 19.91 1.95
C SER A 127 9.76 21.15 1.52
N LEU A 128 10.36 21.87 2.48
CA LEU A 128 11.20 23.03 2.17
C LEU A 128 12.42 22.64 1.33
N LYS A 129 13.02 21.50 1.61
CA LYS A 129 14.17 21.01 0.84
C LYS A 129 13.74 20.50 -0.54
N CYS A 130 12.60 19.81 -0.62
CA CYS A 130 12.01 19.37 -1.90
C CYS A 130 11.71 20.58 -2.79
N ALA A 131 10.98 21.58 -2.29
CA ALA A 131 10.63 22.79 -3.04
C ALA A 131 11.87 23.54 -3.57
N ASN A 132 12.91 23.67 -2.74
CA ASN A 132 14.15 24.34 -3.13
C ASN A 132 14.95 23.59 -4.22
N ASN A 133 14.64 22.31 -4.45
CA ASN A 133 15.31 21.47 -5.46
C ASN A 133 14.38 21.03 -6.60
N GLY A 134 13.14 21.54 -6.64
CA GLY A 134 12.15 21.17 -7.67
C GLY A 134 11.74 19.68 -7.60
N ILE A 135 11.69 19.12 -6.40
CA ILE A 135 11.32 17.74 -6.13
C ILE A 135 9.89 17.71 -5.57
N VAL A 136 9.01 16.92 -6.15
CA VAL A 136 7.65 16.69 -5.64
C VAL A 136 7.71 15.91 -4.33
N LEU A 137 6.87 16.28 -3.37
CA LEU A 137 6.70 15.55 -2.12
C LEU A 137 5.29 14.95 -2.05
N SER A 138 5.17 13.63 -1.96
CA SER A 138 3.93 12.93 -1.65
C SER A 138 4.05 12.14 -0.36
N VAL A 139 2.92 11.92 0.33
CA VAL A 139 2.87 11.24 1.63
C VAL A 139 1.74 10.23 1.65
N ASP A 140 2.07 8.97 1.94
CA ASP A 140 1.10 7.89 2.05
C ASP A 140 0.41 7.91 3.42
N ASN A 141 -0.89 7.63 3.41
CA ASN A 141 -1.71 7.64 4.61
C ASN A 141 -2.72 6.50 4.62
N TYR A 142 -2.91 5.90 5.78
CA TYR A 142 -4.07 5.06 6.05
C TYR A 142 -5.38 5.85 5.91
N PRO A 143 -6.52 5.19 5.67
CA PRO A 143 -7.83 5.83 5.84
C PRO A 143 -7.96 6.49 7.21
N PRO A 144 -8.65 7.65 7.30
CA PRO A 144 -8.84 8.35 8.56
C PRO A 144 -9.62 7.51 9.58
N THR A 145 -9.05 7.36 10.76
CA THR A 145 -9.68 6.75 11.94
C THR A 145 -9.22 7.50 13.19
N ALA A 146 -9.86 7.23 14.33
CA ALA A 146 -9.38 7.77 15.60
C ALA A 146 -7.93 7.35 15.92
N TYR A 147 -7.53 6.13 15.53
CA TYR A 147 -6.19 5.60 15.75
C TYR A 147 -5.12 6.22 14.85
N THR A 148 -5.51 6.72 13.67
CA THR A 148 -4.60 7.33 12.68
C THR A 148 -4.68 8.86 12.66
N ALA A 149 -5.44 9.47 13.58
CA ALA A 149 -5.63 10.92 13.65
C ALA A 149 -4.32 11.70 13.89
N PHE A 150 -3.36 11.09 14.60
CA PHE A 150 -2.07 11.71 14.89
C PHE A 150 -1.19 11.92 13.65
N TYR A 151 -1.47 11.28 12.53
CA TYR A 151 -0.84 11.56 11.24
C TYR A 151 -1.17 12.97 10.72
N ASN A 152 -2.23 13.60 11.23
CA ASN A 152 -2.61 14.99 10.98
C ASN A 152 -2.58 15.38 9.49
N ARG A 153 -3.46 14.79 8.70
CA ARG A 153 -3.52 14.94 7.24
C ARG A 153 -3.73 16.39 6.79
N SER A 154 -4.40 17.20 7.60
CA SER A 154 -4.57 18.63 7.31
C SER A 154 -3.24 19.38 7.32
N GLU A 155 -2.33 19.09 8.27
CA GLU A 155 -1.01 19.67 8.28
C GLU A 155 -0.12 19.10 7.16
N GLN A 156 -0.27 17.82 6.84
CA GLN A 156 0.43 17.23 5.70
C GLN A 156 0.06 17.94 4.39
N ALA A 157 -1.22 18.22 4.15
CA ALA A 157 -1.71 18.90 2.97
C ALA A 157 -1.22 20.35 2.84
N VAL A 158 -0.75 20.98 3.94
CA VAL A 158 -0.10 22.30 3.89
C VAL A 158 1.31 22.22 3.31
N PHE A 159 2.01 21.09 3.51
CA PHE A 159 3.44 20.98 3.21
C PHE A 159 3.74 20.05 2.04
N ALA A 160 2.98 18.99 1.85
CA ALA A 160 3.14 18.04 0.74
C ALA A 160 2.41 18.53 -0.52
N ASP A 161 2.91 18.18 -1.69
CA ASP A 161 2.22 18.43 -2.95
C ASP A 161 1.03 17.49 -3.10
N TYR A 162 1.16 16.25 -2.62
CA TYR A 162 0.10 15.24 -2.65
C TYR A 162 0.03 14.44 -1.36
N VAL A 163 -1.20 14.10 -0.99
CA VAL A 163 -1.52 13.14 0.07
C VAL A 163 -2.14 11.92 -0.60
N ILE A 164 -1.52 10.75 -0.41
CA ILE A 164 -1.97 9.50 -1.00
C ILE A 164 -2.78 8.76 0.06
N LEU A 165 -4.03 8.43 -0.26
CA LEU A 165 -4.87 7.56 0.54
C LEU A 165 -4.62 6.12 0.13
N MET A 166 -4.14 5.28 1.03
CA MET A 166 -4.03 3.84 0.85
C MET A 166 -5.42 3.20 0.94
N GLY A 167 -6.15 3.16 -0.18
CA GLY A 167 -7.51 2.63 -0.28
C GLY A 167 -7.53 1.10 -0.35
N TYR A 168 -6.73 0.43 0.49
CA TYR A 168 -6.56 -1.03 0.51
C TYR A 168 -6.19 -1.52 1.91
N ASP A 169 -6.05 -2.84 2.05
CA ASP A 169 -5.86 -3.55 3.32
C ASP A 169 -6.99 -3.30 4.35
N GLU A 170 -8.24 -3.19 3.84
CA GLU A 170 -9.45 -3.21 4.66
C GLU A 170 -9.50 -4.47 5.52
N HIS A 171 -9.27 -5.64 4.87
CA HIS A 171 -8.99 -6.90 5.54
C HIS A 171 -7.58 -7.37 5.17
N TYR A 172 -6.83 -7.81 6.17
CA TYR A 172 -5.42 -8.19 6.04
C TYR A 172 -5.11 -9.47 6.84
N ALA A 173 -3.90 -9.99 6.77
CA ALA A 173 -3.55 -11.27 7.39
C ALA A 173 -3.76 -11.36 8.92
N GLY A 174 -4.01 -10.25 9.59
CA GLY A 174 -4.36 -10.19 11.02
C GLY A 174 -5.84 -9.98 11.30
N SER A 175 -6.70 -9.98 10.27
CA SER A 175 -8.15 -9.84 10.44
C SER A 175 -8.76 -11.10 11.05
N GLU A 176 -9.76 -10.93 11.88
CA GLU A 176 -10.50 -12.03 12.53
C GLU A 176 -11.50 -12.69 11.58
N GLU A 177 -11.88 -12.01 10.50
CA GLU A 177 -12.82 -12.45 9.49
C GLU A 177 -12.23 -12.31 8.08
N ALA A 178 -12.62 -13.21 7.18
CA ALA A 178 -12.32 -13.09 5.76
C ALA A 178 -13.09 -11.92 5.14
N GLY A 179 -12.44 -11.14 4.29
CA GLY A 179 -13.09 -9.99 3.68
C GLY A 179 -12.32 -9.41 2.50
N SER A 180 -12.92 -8.40 1.87
CA SER A 180 -12.30 -7.65 0.78
C SER A 180 -11.06 -6.90 1.24
N VAL A 181 -10.06 -6.83 0.38
CA VAL A 181 -8.90 -5.94 0.56
C VAL A 181 -9.31 -4.47 0.39
N SER A 182 -10.34 -4.20 -0.41
CA SER A 182 -10.72 -2.84 -0.78
C SER A 182 -12.16 -2.84 -1.33
N SER A 183 -13.15 -2.88 -0.42
CA SER A 183 -14.55 -2.75 -0.83
C SER A 183 -14.88 -1.33 -1.30
N ILE A 184 -15.93 -1.20 -2.11
CA ILE A 184 -16.38 0.13 -2.57
C ILE A 184 -16.85 1.00 -1.40
N GLY A 185 -17.42 0.38 -0.35
CA GLY A 185 -17.81 1.06 0.88
C GLY A 185 -16.61 1.67 1.62
N PHE A 186 -15.56 0.87 1.79
CA PHE A 186 -14.30 1.30 2.39
C PHE A 186 -13.64 2.45 1.63
N VAL A 187 -13.57 2.35 0.30
CA VAL A 187 -12.99 3.42 -0.55
C VAL A 187 -13.83 4.70 -0.47
N ASN A 188 -15.14 4.62 -0.58
CA ASN A 188 -16.03 5.78 -0.47
C ASN A 188 -15.86 6.50 0.87
N GLN A 189 -15.86 5.75 1.97
CA GLN A 189 -15.69 6.30 3.31
C GLN A 189 -14.29 6.93 3.47
N GLY A 190 -13.24 6.22 3.07
CA GLY A 190 -11.87 6.70 3.14
C GLY A 190 -11.65 8.00 2.37
N VAL A 191 -12.18 8.10 1.15
CA VAL A 191 -12.12 9.34 0.34
C VAL A 191 -12.91 10.46 0.98
N ALA A 192 -14.18 10.22 1.39
CA ALA A 192 -15.02 11.22 2.01
C ALA A 192 -14.41 11.80 3.30
N ASP A 193 -13.83 10.95 4.14
CA ASP A 193 -13.19 11.38 5.38
C ASP A 193 -11.87 12.11 5.14
N THR A 194 -11.10 11.70 4.14
CA THR A 194 -9.83 12.37 3.79
C THR A 194 -10.09 13.78 3.24
N LEU A 195 -11.12 13.94 2.40
CA LEU A 195 -11.51 15.25 1.83
C LEU A 195 -11.98 16.28 2.87
N GLN A 196 -12.27 15.87 4.10
CA GLN A 196 -12.53 16.82 5.19
C GLN A 196 -11.29 17.64 5.60
N SER A 197 -10.09 17.17 5.27
CA SER A 197 -8.82 17.77 5.68
C SER A 197 -7.79 17.93 4.56
N VAL A 198 -8.00 17.29 3.42
CA VAL A 198 -7.10 17.34 2.25
C VAL A 198 -7.87 17.89 1.05
N PRO A 199 -7.39 18.93 0.36
CA PRO A 199 -7.98 19.41 -0.89
C PRO A 199 -8.06 18.31 -1.96
N ALA A 200 -9.12 18.30 -2.76
CA ALA A 200 -9.36 17.25 -3.75
C ALA A 200 -8.25 17.18 -4.83
N ASP A 201 -7.68 18.32 -5.20
CA ASP A 201 -6.58 18.42 -6.17
C ASP A 201 -5.22 17.95 -5.64
N GLN A 202 -5.11 17.73 -4.32
CA GLN A 202 -3.93 17.14 -3.68
C GLN A 202 -4.12 15.67 -3.32
N LEU A 203 -5.35 15.12 -3.41
CA LEU A 203 -5.64 13.76 -3.01
C LEU A 203 -5.39 12.76 -4.17
N ILE A 204 -4.58 11.74 -3.90
CA ILE A 204 -4.39 10.59 -4.77
C ILE A 204 -4.97 9.35 -4.07
N LEU A 205 -5.83 8.59 -4.76
CA LEU A 205 -6.33 7.31 -4.27
C LEU A 205 -5.42 6.17 -4.73
N GLY A 206 -4.78 5.50 -3.79
CA GLY A 206 -4.10 4.23 -4.00
C GLY A 206 -5.11 3.09 -4.04
N MET A 207 -5.08 2.29 -5.12
CA MET A 207 -5.95 1.12 -5.31
C MET A 207 -5.10 -0.15 -5.45
N PRO A 208 -5.55 -1.30 -4.92
CA PRO A 208 -4.78 -2.54 -4.97
C PRO A 208 -4.82 -3.19 -6.36
N PHE A 209 -3.71 -3.79 -6.79
CA PHE A 209 -3.65 -4.73 -7.91
C PHE A 209 -3.48 -6.17 -7.43
N TYR A 210 -3.90 -6.44 -6.21
CA TYR A 210 -3.89 -7.75 -5.56
C TYR A 210 -5.17 -7.92 -4.74
N THR A 211 -5.44 -9.16 -4.35
CA THR A 211 -6.42 -9.48 -3.34
C THR A 211 -5.87 -10.51 -2.38
N ARG A 212 -6.69 -10.97 -1.42
CA ARG A 212 -6.36 -12.08 -0.53
C ARG A 212 -7.18 -13.30 -0.89
N VAL A 213 -6.51 -14.45 -0.93
CA VAL A 213 -7.13 -15.75 -0.97
C VAL A 213 -7.23 -16.22 0.47
N TRP A 214 -8.43 -16.19 1.00
CA TRP A 214 -8.72 -16.67 2.36
C TRP A 214 -8.97 -18.14 2.35
N SER A 215 -8.56 -18.83 3.40
CA SER A 215 -8.83 -20.24 3.64
C SER A 215 -9.38 -20.47 5.05
N GLU A 216 -10.53 -21.09 5.13
CA GLU A 216 -11.19 -21.51 6.37
C GLU A 216 -11.05 -23.01 6.50
N THR A 217 -10.18 -23.44 7.39
CA THR A 217 -9.92 -24.86 7.66
C THR A 217 -10.75 -25.30 8.87
N PRO A 218 -11.70 -26.22 8.74
CA PRO A 218 -12.47 -26.72 9.88
C PRO A 218 -11.55 -27.33 10.94
N VAL A 219 -11.81 -26.99 12.20
CA VAL A 219 -11.08 -27.52 13.35
C VAL A 219 -12.05 -28.08 14.38
N SER A 220 -11.65 -29.10 15.12
CA SER A 220 -12.39 -29.63 16.26
C SER A 220 -12.19 -28.75 17.50
N ASP A 221 -13.00 -28.90 18.53
CA ASP A 221 -12.94 -28.14 19.80
C ASP A 221 -11.57 -28.17 20.48
N ASP A 222 -10.74 -29.15 20.19
CA ASP A 222 -9.35 -29.26 20.65
C ASP A 222 -8.33 -28.62 19.67
N GLY A 223 -8.80 -27.99 18.58
CA GLY A 223 -7.98 -27.33 17.57
C GLY A 223 -7.32 -28.27 16.55
N ALA A 224 -7.69 -29.55 16.50
CA ALA A 224 -7.20 -30.48 15.48
C ALA A 224 -7.97 -30.31 14.17
N ALA A 225 -7.26 -30.33 13.02
CA ALA A 225 -7.90 -30.24 11.71
C ALA A 225 -8.87 -31.40 11.47
N VAL A 226 -10.10 -31.11 11.06
CA VAL A 226 -11.15 -32.07 10.75
C VAL A 226 -11.26 -32.21 9.24
N SER A 227 -11.16 -33.45 8.74
CA SER A 227 -11.43 -33.73 7.33
C SER A 227 -12.95 -33.86 7.13
N THR A 228 -13.57 -32.84 6.57
CA THR A 228 -14.98 -32.84 6.21
C THR A 228 -15.13 -33.22 4.74
N THR A 229 -15.94 -34.24 4.47
CA THR A 229 -16.34 -34.64 3.11
C THR A 229 -17.74 -34.14 2.74
N GLU A 230 -18.41 -33.45 3.65
CA GLU A 230 -19.78 -32.93 3.49
C GLU A 230 -19.82 -31.43 3.69
N ASP A 231 -20.74 -30.76 3.01
CA ASP A 231 -21.02 -29.33 3.09
C ASP A 231 -21.49 -28.99 4.53
N THR A 232 -20.56 -28.46 5.35
CA THR A 232 -20.88 -28.09 6.72
C THR A 232 -21.24 -26.58 6.73
N SER A 233 -22.46 -26.26 6.28
CA SER A 233 -23.09 -24.95 6.47
C SER A 233 -23.59 -24.73 7.91
N ASP A 234 -23.06 -25.47 8.88
CA ASP A 234 -23.49 -25.38 10.29
C ASP A 234 -22.75 -24.18 10.94
N SER A 235 -23.50 -23.24 11.45
CA SER A 235 -23.03 -21.99 12.06
C SER A 235 -22.11 -22.16 13.29
N ASP A 236 -21.97 -23.41 13.78
CA ASP A 236 -21.21 -23.75 14.97
C ASP A 236 -19.85 -24.42 14.65
N THR A 237 -19.47 -24.55 13.37
CA THR A 237 -18.17 -25.14 13.01
C THR A 237 -17.05 -24.15 13.27
N LEU A 238 -16.12 -24.50 14.16
CA LEU A 238 -14.89 -23.75 14.35
C LEU A 238 -13.97 -23.93 13.15
N TYR A 239 -13.29 -22.87 12.74
CA TYR A 239 -12.30 -22.92 11.67
C TYR A 239 -11.06 -22.08 12.01
N GLU A 240 -9.94 -22.50 11.48
CA GLU A 240 -8.72 -21.69 11.44
C GLU A 240 -8.74 -20.86 10.17
N LEU A 241 -8.59 -19.54 10.33
CA LEU A 241 -8.54 -18.59 9.23
C LEU A 241 -7.09 -18.28 8.86
N ASP A 242 -6.73 -18.45 7.60
CA ASP A 242 -5.45 -18.02 7.04
C ASP A 242 -5.65 -17.30 5.70
N CYS A 243 -4.66 -16.56 5.23
CA CYS A 243 -4.72 -15.96 3.91
C CYS A 243 -3.34 -15.70 3.32
N TYR A 244 -3.30 -15.55 2.00
CA TYR A 244 -2.14 -15.04 1.30
C TYR A 244 -2.55 -14.03 0.22
N SER A 245 -1.62 -13.15 -0.15
CA SER A 245 -1.84 -12.16 -1.21
C SER A 245 -1.66 -12.79 -2.59
N ALA A 246 -2.63 -12.58 -3.48
CA ALA A 246 -2.63 -13.10 -4.86
C ALA A 246 -2.84 -11.96 -5.86
N GLY A 247 -2.07 -11.96 -6.94
CA GLY A 247 -2.28 -11.04 -8.06
C GLY A 247 -3.45 -11.47 -8.95
N MET A 248 -3.98 -10.54 -9.74
CA MET A 248 -5.16 -10.75 -10.58
C MET A 248 -5.08 -12.01 -11.49
N LYS A 249 -3.90 -12.26 -12.08
CA LYS A 249 -3.69 -13.44 -12.94
C LYS A 249 -3.75 -14.75 -12.15
N GLU A 250 -3.22 -14.77 -10.95
CA GLU A 250 -3.25 -15.92 -10.07
C GLU A 250 -4.70 -16.25 -9.66
N VAL A 251 -5.46 -15.22 -9.28
CA VAL A 251 -6.88 -15.35 -8.93
C VAL A 251 -7.69 -15.94 -10.09
N GLN A 252 -7.48 -15.45 -11.33
CA GLN A 252 -8.14 -16.00 -12.51
C GLN A 252 -7.81 -17.50 -12.72
N ASN A 253 -6.56 -17.88 -12.48
CA ASN A 253 -6.15 -19.28 -12.55
C ASN A 253 -6.82 -20.13 -11.47
N LEU A 254 -6.93 -19.63 -10.22
CA LEU A 254 -7.62 -20.31 -9.13
C LEU A 254 -9.09 -20.55 -9.45
N ILE A 255 -9.79 -19.51 -9.92
CA ILE A 255 -11.20 -19.59 -10.34
C ILE A 255 -11.38 -20.66 -11.42
N SER A 256 -10.55 -20.61 -12.48
CA SER A 256 -10.63 -21.56 -13.59
C SER A 256 -10.32 -22.99 -13.18
N THR A 257 -9.27 -23.20 -12.37
CA THR A 257 -8.82 -24.54 -11.95
C THR A 257 -9.83 -25.22 -11.04
N ASN A 258 -10.51 -24.47 -10.17
CA ASN A 258 -11.49 -25.00 -9.23
C ASN A 258 -12.93 -24.96 -9.77
N GLY A 259 -13.14 -24.46 -11.01
CA GLY A 259 -14.48 -24.34 -11.59
C GLY A 259 -15.40 -23.41 -10.80
N ALA A 260 -14.84 -22.49 -10.05
CA ALA A 260 -15.59 -21.56 -9.22
C ALA A 260 -16.32 -20.50 -10.08
N VAL A 261 -17.48 -20.05 -9.62
CA VAL A 261 -18.31 -19.07 -10.36
C VAL A 261 -18.29 -17.74 -9.62
N PRO A 262 -17.71 -16.69 -10.21
CA PRO A 262 -17.77 -15.35 -9.63
C PRO A 262 -19.20 -14.80 -9.60
N VAL A 263 -19.62 -14.27 -8.47
CA VAL A 263 -20.90 -13.60 -8.26
C VAL A 263 -20.65 -12.14 -7.91
N TRP A 264 -21.29 -11.20 -8.63
CA TRP A 264 -21.14 -9.79 -8.33
C TRP A 264 -21.80 -9.44 -6.99
N SER A 265 -21.04 -8.72 -6.14
CA SER A 265 -21.51 -8.15 -4.89
C SER A 265 -21.64 -6.63 -5.05
N ASP A 266 -22.85 -6.12 -5.05
CA ASP A 266 -23.10 -4.67 -5.10
C ASP A 266 -22.60 -3.96 -3.83
N THR A 267 -22.58 -4.67 -2.70
CA THR A 267 -22.10 -4.13 -1.41
C THR A 267 -20.60 -3.89 -1.45
N ASP A 268 -19.85 -4.80 -2.06
CA ASP A 268 -18.38 -4.72 -2.11
C ASP A 268 -17.87 -4.01 -3.36
N GLY A 269 -18.71 -3.92 -4.42
CA GLY A 269 -18.32 -3.44 -5.74
C GLY A 269 -17.30 -4.36 -6.41
N GLN A 270 -17.41 -5.66 -6.15
CA GLN A 270 -16.46 -6.69 -6.56
C GLN A 270 -17.18 -8.00 -6.89
N TYR A 271 -16.53 -8.87 -7.65
CA TYR A 271 -16.94 -10.26 -7.73
C TYR A 271 -16.48 -11.02 -6.49
N TYR A 272 -17.39 -11.75 -5.87
CA TYR A 272 -17.09 -12.72 -4.81
C TYR A 272 -17.01 -14.12 -5.38
N VAL A 273 -16.03 -14.89 -4.90
CA VAL A 273 -15.81 -16.28 -5.28
C VAL A 273 -15.63 -17.12 -4.03
N GLU A 274 -16.34 -18.24 -3.98
CA GLU A 274 -16.17 -19.25 -2.95
C GLU A 274 -16.08 -20.64 -3.58
N TYR A 275 -15.20 -21.48 -3.07
CA TYR A 275 -15.09 -22.88 -3.47
C TYR A 275 -14.48 -23.71 -2.35
N ILE A 276 -14.77 -25.03 -2.38
CA ILE A 276 -14.20 -25.99 -1.44
C ILE A 276 -13.16 -26.84 -2.16
N ASN A 277 -12.00 -26.98 -1.58
CA ASN A 277 -10.95 -27.87 -2.08
C ASN A 277 -10.25 -28.58 -0.90
N GLY A 278 -10.27 -29.92 -0.90
CA GLY A 278 -9.67 -30.72 0.16
C GLY A 278 -10.31 -30.53 1.54
N GLY A 279 -11.59 -30.15 1.62
CA GLY A 279 -12.30 -29.87 2.88
C GLY A 279 -12.03 -28.47 3.47
N VAL A 280 -11.30 -27.64 2.77
CA VAL A 280 -11.04 -26.24 3.13
C VAL A 280 -11.90 -25.34 2.27
N THR A 281 -12.58 -24.36 2.87
CA THR A 281 -13.35 -23.34 2.15
C THR A 281 -12.44 -22.18 1.79
N TYR A 282 -12.41 -21.82 0.51
CA TYR A 282 -11.67 -20.67 0.00
C TYR A 282 -12.61 -19.56 -0.38
N LYS A 283 -12.28 -18.30 0.03
CA LYS A 283 -13.05 -17.11 -0.24
C LYS A 283 -12.16 -16.02 -0.87
N ILE A 284 -12.64 -15.39 -1.93
CA ILE A 284 -11.87 -14.36 -2.66
C ILE A 284 -12.82 -13.24 -3.07
N TRP A 285 -12.52 -12.01 -2.68
CA TRP A 285 -13.08 -10.79 -3.28
C TRP A 285 -12.14 -10.36 -4.40
N VAL A 286 -12.62 -10.47 -5.64
CA VAL A 286 -11.76 -10.36 -6.82
C VAL A 286 -11.48 -8.90 -7.16
N GLU A 287 -10.19 -8.54 -7.21
CA GLU A 287 -9.78 -7.29 -7.84
C GLU A 287 -9.58 -7.51 -9.34
N ASP A 288 -10.30 -6.74 -10.15
CA ASP A 288 -10.22 -6.76 -11.60
C ASP A 288 -10.50 -5.36 -12.20
N ALA A 289 -10.58 -5.27 -13.51
CA ALA A 289 -10.85 -4.01 -14.18
C ALA A 289 -12.22 -3.42 -13.78
N THR A 290 -13.22 -4.26 -13.51
CA THR A 290 -14.57 -3.83 -13.14
C THR A 290 -14.57 -3.19 -11.75
N SER A 291 -13.96 -3.84 -10.77
CA SER A 291 -13.88 -3.30 -9.40
C SER A 291 -13.04 -2.02 -9.34
N LEU A 292 -11.97 -1.95 -10.12
CA LEU A 292 -11.16 -0.73 -10.22
C LEU A 292 -11.92 0.41 -10.88
N GLU A 293 -12.76 0.13 -11.90
CA GLU A 293 -13.60 1.16 -12.52
C GLU A 293 -14.62 1.75 -11.53
N GLU A 294 -15.23 0.92 -10.67
CA GLU A 294 -16.12 1.42 -9.62
C GLU A 294 -15.38 2.36 -8.65
N LYS A 295 -14.15 2.02 -8.24
CA LYS A 295 -13.32 2.88 -7.38
C LYS A 295 -12.90 4.18 -8.08
N LEU A 296 -12.60 4.15 -9.38
CA LEU A 296 -12.32 5.36 -10.16
C LEU A 296 -13.51 6.31 -10.21
N LYS A 297 -14.75 5.81 -10.26
CA LYS A 297 -15.96 6.64 -10.21
C LYS A 297 -16.06 7.44 -8.91
N VAL A 298 -15.56 6.90 -7.78
CA VAL A 298 -15.52 7.61 -6.50
C VAL A 298 -14.66 8.87 -6.63
N MET A 299 -13.48 8.78 -7.23
CA MET A 299 -12.63 9.95 -7.45
C MET A 299 -13.23 10.94 -8.43
N GLN A 300 -13.81 10.46 -9.51
CA GLN A 300 -14.46 11.33 -10.52
C GLN A 300 -15.65 12.12 -9.95
N SER A 301 -16.37 11.56 -8.99
CA SER A 301 -17.51 12.22 -8.35
C SER A 301 -17.12 13.24 -7.28
N ASN A 302 -15.84 13.27 -6.88
CA ASN A 302 -15.31 14.14 -5.84
C ASN A 302 -14.28 15.18 -6.35
N GLN A 303 -14.22 15.39 -7.67
CA GLN A 303 -13.36 16.40 -8.31
C GLN A 303 -13.97 17.79 -8.27
#